data_6c0ba0622016a7582f4c036f42206b08
#
_entry.id   6c0ba0622016a7582f4c036f42206b08
#
_cell.length_a   1.000
_cell.length_b   1.000
_cell.length_c   1.000
_cell.angle_alpha   90.00
_cell.angle_beta   90.00
_cell.angle_gamma   90.00
#
_symmetry.space_group_name_H-M   'P 1'
#
loop_
_entity.id
_entity.type
_entity.pdbx_description
1 polymer ?
#
loop_
_entity_poly.entity_id
_entity_poly.type
_entity_poly.pdbx_seq_one_letter_code
_entity_poly.pdbx_strand_id
1 'polypeptide(L)'
;MFYVEGIVDSLEFEINRFNLKQFALVPSSEFMITLPDGAKRVLFVDYCEKNDCQRNVASLAKAGTNGTEKDIVWFETQGSFANALVDILVQAKHNRSKIRVCTGRSKDERNNAIPHPDLAHVVEIHLV
;
A
#
# COMPACT_ATOMS: atom_id res chain seq x y z
N MET A 1 -10.75 -2.16 -7.36
CA MET A 1 -9.61 -2.22 -6.43
C MET A 1 -9.15 -0.84 -6.05
N PHE A 2 -8.44 -0.72 -4.97
CA PHE A 2 -7.85 0.54 -4.55
C PHE A 2 -6.36 0.52 -4.77
N TYR A 3 -5.75 1.69 -4.95
CA TYR A 3 -4.31 1.76 -5.09
C TYR A 3 -3.71 2.97 -4.37
N VAL A 4 -2.43 2.84 -4.09
CA VAL A 4 -1.58 3.91 -3.59
C VAL A 4 -0.24 3.81 -4.32
N GLU A 5 0.44 4.93 -4.50
CA GLU A 5 1.76 4.97 -5.14
C GLU A 5 2.80 5.50 -4.17
N GLY A 6 4.01 5.03 -4.34
CA GLY A 6 5.12 5.48 -3.52
C GLY A 6 6.40 4.69 -3.77
N ILE A 7 7.33 4.84 -2.86
CA ILE A 7 8.66 4.23 -2.95
C ILE A 7 8.79 3.20 -1.83
N VAL A 8 9.33 2.04 -2.16
CA VAL A 8 9.56 0.99 -1.17
C VAL A 8 10.60 1.45 -0.16
N ASP A 9 10.22 1.43 1.12
CA ASP A 9 11.12 1.79 2.22
C ASP A 9 11.83 0.58 2.80
N SER A 10 11.09 -0.46 3.12
CA SER A 10 11.64 -1.63 3.79
C SER A 10 10.89 -2.90 3.45
N LEU A 11 11.60 -4.00 3.56
CA LEU A 11 11.09 -5.35 3.37
C LEU A 11 11.30 -6.13 4.65
N GLU A 12 10.28 -6.84 5.09
CA GLU A 12 10.37 -7.67 6.29
C GLU A 12 10.11 -9.14 5.92
N PHE A 13 11.06 -9.99 6.25
CA PHE A 13 11.00 -11.41 5.94
C PHE A 13 10.71 -12.23 7.19
N GLU A 14 9.94 -13.28 7.02
CA GLU A 14 9.70 -14.27 8.06
C GLU A 14 10.77 -15.35 7.96
N ILE A 15 11.63 -15.43 8.97
CA ILE A 15 12.82 -16.29 8.95
C ILE A 15 12.44 -17.77 8.85
N ASN A 16 11.41 -18.19 9.59
CA ASN A 16 11.03 -19.59 9.67
C ASN A 16 10.45 -20.18 8.37
N ARG A 17 9.96 -19.31 7.50
CA ARG A 17 9.33 -19.71 6.22
C ARG A 17 10.04 -19.18 5.01
N PHE A 18 11.08 -18.39 5.20
CA PHE A 18 11.83 -17.73 4.12
C PHE A 18 10.94 -16.93 3.17
N ASN A 19 9.85 -16.39 3.69
CA ASN A 19 8.87 -15.66 2.91
C ASN A 19 8.90 -14.18 3.26
N LEU A 20 8.60 -13.36 2.26
CA LEU A 20 8.31 -11.96 2.50
C LEU A 20 7.02 -11.88 3.33
N LYS A 21 7.10 -11.28 4.51
CA LYS A 21 5.97 -11.11 5.41
C LYS A 21 5.19 -9.84 5.05
N GLN A 22 5.89 -8.74 4.93
CA GLN A 22 5.30 -7.44 4.63
C GLN A 22 6.35 -6.51 4.06
N PHE A 23 5.89 -5.44 3.45
CA PHE A 23 6.77 -4.37 3.00
C PHE A 23 6.15 -3.02 3.33
N ALA A 24 7.01 -2.02 3.50
CA ALA A 24 6.60 -0.65 3.78
C ALA A 24 6.81 0.22 2.56
N LEU A 25 5.84 1.08 2.31
CA LEU A 25 5.86 2.08 1.26
C LEU A 25 5.87 3.46 1.88
N VAL A 26 6.71 4.35 1.36
CA VAL A 26 6.60 5.78 1.61
C VAL A 26 5.66 6.35 0.55
N PRO A 27 4.41 6.70 0.90
CA PRO A 27 3.47 7.18 -0.10
C PRO A 27 3.94 8.50 -0.72
N SER A 28 3.68 8.65 -2.00
CA SER A 28 3.86 9.95 -2.66
C SER A 28 2.91 10.98 -2.06
N SER A 29 3.29 12.25 -2.13
CA SER A 29 2.57 13.32 -1.44
C SER A 29 1.09 13.42 -1.79
N GLU A 30 0.72 13.10 -3.04
CA GLU A 30 -0.67 13.10 -3.47
C GLU A 30 -1.52 12.01 -2.83
N PHE A 31 -0.88 11.02 -2.21
CA PHE A 31 -1.55 9.94 -1.48
C PHE A 31 -1.50 10.14 0.04
N MET A 32 -1.11 11.32 0.47
CA MET A 32 -1.08 11.66 1.89
C MET A 32 -2.02 12.82 2.16
N ILE A 33 -2.77 12.72 3.25
CA ILE A 33 -3.60 13.82 3.74
C ILE A 33 -3.22 14.13 5.18
N THR A 34 -3.31 15.40 5.52
CA THR A 34 -3.11 15.87 6.89
C THR A 34 -4.46 16.30 7.45
N LEU A 35 -4.85 15.70 8.56
CA LEU A 35 -6.07 16.05 9.26
C LEU A 35 -5.90 17.37 10.05
N PRO A 36 -7.00 18.03 10.46
CA PRO A 36 -6.91 19.29 11.22
C PRO A 36 -6.09 19.19 12.50
N ASP A 37 -6.04 18.00 13.12
CA ASP A 37 -5.25 17.77 14.34
C ASP A 37 -3.76 17.50 14.06
N GLY A 38 -3.35 17.56 12.80
CA GLY A 38 -1.98 17.28 12.38
C GLY A 38 -1.69 15.81 12.09
N ALA A 39 -2.61 14.92 12.35
CA ALA A 39 -2.43 13.50 12.04
C ALA A 39 -2.41 13.26 10.53
N LYS A 40 -1.49 12.40 10.11
CA LYS A 40 -1.38 12.04 8.69
C LYS A 40 -2.09 10.73 8.39
N ARG A 41 -2.69 10.66 7.22
CA ARG A 41 -3.38 9.46 6.74
C ARG A 41 -3.00 9.18 5.29
N VAL A 42 -3.13 7.94 4.91
CA VAL A 42 -2.91 7.53 3.52
C VAL A 42 -4.24 7.59 2.77
N LEU A 43 -4.20 8.18 1.60
CA LEU A 43 -5.34 8.24 0.69
C LEU A 43 -5.21 7.12 -0.33
N PHE A 44 -6.19 6.23 -0.35
CA PHE A 44 -6.30 5.22 -1.39
C PHE A 44 -7.26 5.70 -2.47
N VAL A 45 -6.91 5.41 -3.70
CA VAL A 45 -7.75 5.78 -4.85
C VAL A 45 -8.49 4.55 -5.33
N ASP A 46 -9.78 4.68 -5.57
CA ASP A 46 -10.57 3.59 -6.15
C ASP A 46 -10.33 3.54 -7.66
N TYR A 47 -9.82 2.42 -8.12
CA TYR A 47 -9.54 2.17 -9.51
C TYR A 47 -10.66 1.34 -10.13
N CYS A 48 -11.29 1.91 -11.15
CA CYS A 48 -12.38 1.30 -11.87
C CYS A 48 -11.91 0.89 -13.27
N GLU A 49 -11.76 -0.41 -13.50
CA GLU A 49 -11.19 -0.91 -14.76
C GLU A 49 -12.02 -0.57 -16.00
N LYS A 50 -13.34 -0.48 -15.85
CA LYS A 50 -14.24 -0.31 -17.00
C LYS A 50 -14.17 1.07 -17.65
N ASN A 51 -13.84 2.11 -16.90
CA ASN A 51 -13.93 3.49 -17.35
C ASN A 51 -12.74 4.35 -16.92
N ASP A 52 -11.64 3.73 -16.50
CA ASP A 52 -10.52 4.44 -15.89
C ASP A 52 -10.97 5.44 -14.82
N CYS A 53 -12.10 5.13 -14.19
CA CYS A 53 -12.72 6.02 -13.25
C CYS A 53 -11.96 5.90 -11.92
N GLN A 54 -11.33 6.99 -11.54
CA GLN A 54 -10.63 7.11 -10.28
C GLN A 54 -11.48 7.89 -9.31
N ARG A 55 -11.75 7.31 -8.17
CA ARG A 55 -12.45 8.01 -7.09
C ARG A 55 -11.51 8.15 -5.91
N ASN A 56 -11.35 9.37 -5.45
CA ASN A 56 -10.64 9.62 -4.21
C ASN A 56 -11.52 9.16 -3.06
N VAL A 57 -11.18 8.03 -2.52
CA VAL A 57 -11.86 7.52 -1.35
C VAL A 57 -10.94 7.78 -0.16
N ALA A 58 -11.41 8.56 0.76
CA ALA A 58 -10.71 8.77 2.02
C ALA A 58 -10.76 7.48 2.82
N SER A 59 -9.95 6.55 2.47
CA SER A 59 -9.72 5.38 3.28
C SER A 59 -8.60 5.71 4.25
N LEU A 60 -8.95 5.67 5.50
CA LEU A 60 -8.05 6.15 6.54
C LEU A 60 -7.16 5.03 7.03
N ALA A 61 -6.17 4.71 6.22
CA ALA A 61 -5.08 3.92 6.73
C ALA A 61 -4.10 4.86 7.42
N LYS A 62 -3.82 4.59 8.67
CA LYS A 62 -2.84 5.39 9.41
C LYS A 62 -1.46 5.14 8.84
N ALA A 63 -0.78 6.21 8.43
CA ALA A 63 0.62 6.12 8.11
C ALA A 63 1.41 5.90 9.41
N GLY A 64 2.21 4.84 9.43
CA GLY A 64 3.08 4.55 10.56
C GLY A 64 4.40 5.28 10.44
N THR A 65 5.11 5.41 11.54
CA THR A 65 6.51 5.82 11.56
C THR A 65 7.34 4.63 12.00
N ASN A 66 8.42 4.37 11.28
CA ASN A 66 9.30 3.24 11.58
C ASN A 66 10.58 3.72 12.27
N GLY A 67 10.44 4.43 13.39
CA GLY A 67 11.58 4.98 14.11
C GLY A 67 12.37 6.02 13.33
N THR A 68 11.94 6.39 12.15
CA THR A 68 12.48 7.44 11.30
C THR A 68 11.43 8.53 11.12
N GLU A 69 11.81 9.67 10.60
CA GLU A 69 10.87 10.76 10.35
C GLU A 69 9.94 10.51 9.17
N LYS A 70 10.09 9.36 8.51
CA LYS A 70 9.28 9.02 7.33
C LYS A 70 7.95 8.40 7.73
N ASP A 71 6.88 8.90 7.13
CA ASP A 71 5.58 8.25 7.22
C ASP A 71 5.54 7.09 6.23
N ILE A 72 5.17 5.93 6.72
CA ILE A 72 5.11 4.71 5.92
C ILE A 72 3.77 4.00 6.10
N VAL A 73 3.41 3.24 5.10
CA VAL A 73 2.28 2.31 5.18
C VAL A 73 2.78 0.90 4.94
N TRP A 74 2.33 -0.03 5.77
CA TRP A 74 2.70 -1.44 5.68
C TRP A 74 1.67 -2.22 4.88
N PHE A 75 2.16 -3.09 4.00
CA PHE A 75 1.34 -4.03 3.24
C PHE A 75 1.79 -5.44 3.56
N GLU A 76 0.83 -6.29 3.90
CA GLU A 76 1.10 -7.71 4.06
C GLU A 76 1.03 -8.42 2.72
N THR A 77 1.84 -9.44 2.59
CA THR A 77 1.82 -10.31 1.42
C THR A 77 1.40 -11.71 1.86
N GLN A 78 0.61 -12.37 1.05
CA GLN A 78 0.11 -13.70 1.39
C GLN A 78 0.56 -14.78 0.43
N GLY A 79 0.89 -15.93 1.03
CA GLY A 79 1.09 -17.17 0.31
C GLY A 79 2.24 -17.14 -0.68
N SER A 80 2.08 -17.90 -1.74
CA SER A 80 3.09 -18.05 -2.79
C SER A 80 3.37 -16.78 -3.58
N PHE A 81 2.45 -15.82 -3.56
CA PHE A 81 2.64 -14.53 -4.20
C PHE A 81 3.76 -13.71 -3.58
N ALA A 82 4.00 -13.90 -2.28
CA ALA A 82 5.02 -13.16 -1.57
C ALA A 82 6.40 -13.30 -2.23
N ASN A 83 6.76 -14.52 -2.59
CA ASN A 83 8.07 -14.79 -3.19
C ASN A 83 8.18 -14.24 -4.62
N ALA A 84 7.08 -14.24 -5.36
CA ALA A 84 7.06 -13.68 -6.70
C ALA A 84 7.27 -12.16 -6.72
N LEU A 85 6.93 -11.48 -5.63
CA LEU A 85 7.07 -10.03 -5.51
C LEU A 85 8.45 -9.57 -5.07
N VAL A 86 9.26 -10.46 -4.49
CA VAL A 86 10.54 -10.07 -3.88
C VAL A 86 11.43 -9.37 -4.88
N ASP A 87 11.61 -9.93 -6.07
CA ASP A 87 12.53 -9.35 -7.04
C ASP A 87 12.12 -7.95 -7.48
N ILE A 88 10.84 -7.75 -7.75
CA ILE A 88 10.35 -6.43 -8.18
C ILE A 88 10.47 -5.41 -7.05
N LEU A 89 10.18 -5.83 -5.81
CA LEU A 89 10.27 -4.94 -4.66
C LEU A 89 11.71 -4.57 -4.33
N VAL A 90 12.63 -5.52 -4.40
CA VAL A 90 14.06 -5.27 -4.17
C VAL A 90 14.60 -4.32 -5.23
N GLN A 91 14.29 -4.54 -6.49
CA GLN A 91 14.72 -3.65 -7.57
C GLN A 91 14.12 -2.25 -7.43
N ALA A 92 12.84 -2.16 -7.11
CA ALA A 92 12.17 -0.88 -6.92
C ALA A 92 12.81 -0.11 -5.75
N LYS A 93 13.12 -0.80 -4.65
CA LYS A 93 13.80 -0.19 -3.52
C LYS A 93 15.18 0.30 -3.89
N HIS A 94 15.96 -0.54 -4.56
CA HIS A 94 17.33 -0.22 -4.97
C HIS A 94 17.37 0.99 -5.90
N ASN A 95 16.48 1.03 -6.87
CA ASN A 95 16.42 2.08 -7.88
C ASN A 95 15.61 3.30 -7.43
N ARG A 96 14.99 3.24 -6.26
CA ARG A 96 14.06 4.27 -5.78
C ARG A 96 12.95 4.56 -6.80
N SER A 97 12.49 3.50 -7.45
CA SER A 97 11.42 3.60 -8.44
C SER A 97 10.07 3.65 -7.75
N LYS A 98 9.21 4.53 -8.26
CA LYS A 98 7.84 4.58 -7.78
C LYS A 98 7.08 3.34 -8.26
N ILE A 99 6.31 2.75 -7.36
CA ILE A 99 5.42 1.64 -7.68
C ILE A 99 3.99 1.99 -7.30
N ARG A 100 3.05 1.33 -7.96
CA ARG A 100 1.64 1.36 -7.59
C ARG A 100 1.30 0.03 -6.93
N VAL A 101 0.76 0.12 -5.72
CA VAL A 101 0.31 -1.06 -4.96
C VAL A 101 -1.21 -1.07 -4.97
N CYS A 102 -1.78 -2.14 -5.51
CA CYS A 102 -3.23 -2.32 -5.58
C CYS A 102 -3.67 -3.30 -4.51
N THR A 103 -4.74 -2.95 -3.81
CA THR A 103 -5.34 -3.79 -2.78
C THR A 103 -6.76 -4.17 -3.16
N GLY A 104 -7.25 -5.26 -2.58
CA GLY A 104 -8.62 -5.69 -2.76
C GLY A 104 -9.61 -4.70 -2.15
N ARG A 105 -10.88 -4.92 -2.44
CA ARG A 105 -11.98 -4.16 -1.87
C ARG A 105 -12.61 -4.92 -0.72
N SER A 106 -13.07 -4.16 0.25
CA SER A 106 -13.98 -4.61 1.29
C SER A 106 -15.16 -3.66 1.33
N LYS A 107 -16.10 -3.90 2.23
CA LYS A 107 -17.23 -3.00 2.44
C LYS A 107 -17.29 -2.62 3.91
N ASP A 108 -17.59 -1.34 4.17
CA ASP A 108 -17.84 -0.87 5.52
C ASP A 108 -19.27 -1.22 5.96
N GLU A 109 -19.63 -0.82 7.18
CA GLU A 109 -20.96 -1.07 7.75
C GLU A 109 -22.08 -0.43 6.93
N ARG A 110 -21.79 0.59 6.15
CA ARG A 110 -22.74 1.31 5.30
C ARG A 110 -22.75 0.77 3.87
N ASN A 111 -22.08 -0.35 3.63
CA ASN A 111 -21.98 -0.97 2.31
C ASN A 111 -21.18 -0.15 1.28
N ASN A 112 -20.38 0.81 1.72
CA ASN A 112 -19.49 1.56 0.85
C ASN A 112 -18.23 0.76 0.57
N ALA A 113 -17.72 0.84 -0.66
CA ALA A 113 -16.47 0.21 -1.01
C ALA A 113 -15.31 0.90 -0.30
N ILE A 114 -14.49 0.12 0.37
CA ILE A 114 -13.29 0.58 1.08
C ILE A 114 -12.13 -0.36 0.76
N PRO A 115 -10.86 0.07 0.92
CA PRO A 115 -9.74 -0.86 0.90
C PRO A 115 -9.92 -1.92 1.96
N HIS A 116 -9.34 -3.10 1.73
CA HIS A 116 -9.40 -4.17 2.72
C HIS A 116 -8.93 -3.63 4.08
N PRO A 117 -9.69 -3.86 5.17
CA PRO A 117 -9.42 -3.19 6.45
C PRO A 117 -8.03 -3.46 7.00
N ASP A 118 -7.47 -4.62 6.71
CA ASP A 118 -6.12 -4.94 7.17
C ASP A 118 -5.04 -4.37 6.25
N LEU A 119 -5.44 -3.68 5.19
CA LEU A 119 -4.55 -3.14 4.15
C LEU A 119 -3.58 -4.18 3.62
N ALA A 120 -3.96 -5.42 3.84
CA ALA A 120 -3.03 -6.48 3.93
C ALA A 120 -2.87 -7.20 2.60
N HIS A 121 -3.86 -7.12 1.76
CA HIS A 121 -3.88 -8.00 0.61
C HIS A 121 -3.52 -7.23 -0.65
N VAL A 122 -2.22 -7.22 -0.92
CA VAL A 122 -1.72 -6.77 -2.22
C VAL A 122 -2.21 -7.76 -3.27
N VAL A 123 -2.91 -7.24 -4.26
CA VAL A 123 -3.39 -8.03 -5.38
C VAL A 123 -2.61 -7.77 -6.67
N GLU A 124 -2.05 -6.58 -6.81
CA GLU A 124 -1.23 -6.21 -7.95
C GLU A 124 -0.16 -5.19 -7.55
N ILE A 125 0.97 -5.23 -8.24
CA ILE A 125 2.01 -4.19 -8.16
C ILE A 125 2.38 -3.80 -9.59
N HIS A 126 2.45 -2.50 -9.83
CA HIS A 126 2.86 -1.94 -11.11
C HIS A 126 4.05 -1.01 -10.93
N LEU A 127 4.98 -1.06 -11.87
CA LEU A 127 5.99 -0.01 -12.00
C LEU A 127 5.34 1.21 -12.64
N VAL A 128 5.61 2.36 -12.08
CA VAL A 128 4.99 3.61 -12.53
C VAL A 128 6.02 4.50 -13.22
#